data_00e205854571b48be63a9819707b2adb
#
_entry.id   00e205854571b48be63a9819707b2adb
#
_cell.length_a   1.000
_cell.length_b   1.000
_cell.length_c   1.000
_cell.angle_alpha   90.00
_cell.angle_beta   90.00
_cell.angle_gamma   90.00
#
_symmetry.space_group_name_H-M   'P 1'
#
loop_
_entity.id
_entity.type
_entity.pdbx_description
1 polymer ?
#
loop_
_entity_poly.entity_id
_entity_poly.type
_entity_poly.pdbx_seq_one_letter_code
_entity_poly.pdbx_strand_id
1 'polypeptide(L)'
;MTETHAKAAASPDQPQARATPLGASPDRIASLDFIRGIAVMGILAANIVAFGQPFAAYMYPDAFLTPHGEAEGWMWVAQFVLVDGKMRALFSLLFGAGLYLFLEKAWERGQGRWLQVRRLLWLGLFGLFHFFFIWKGDILFLYAVSGLAVLPFVKMARRNQFILGVLGYIVGGIVYAGMAASMVMSANGAIPGDEAARAEVQAVMVEAQEQEIAQDRIDGELIASGDYPGLVERNLTESTTEPLTTLLLFWLETLPLMLMGMALYRKGLFSGGVDRRKQMIWGWAGVLVGGALTLWIALMVRAGGFGYWDTIAAFIGWSHFPRLFMGLGLLALLALWGERVSGWLAVRVSAAGRAAFTNYLGTSVVMMLVFHGWAGGLFGELTRGGLYGVVVLAWALMLLWSKPWLDRYRYGPLEWLWRCLTYGRRFPLRR
;
A
#
# COMPACT_ATOMS: atom_id res chain seq x y z
N MET A 1 -64.87 -36.93 24.25
CA MET A 1 -63.43 -37.19 24.23
C MET A 1 -62.77 -35.95 23.64
N THR A 2 -62.31 -35.09 24.49
CA THR A 2 -61.72 -33.77 24.20
C THR A 2 -60.23 -33.89 24.45
N GLU A 3 -59.45 -33.87 23.38
CA GLU A 3 -57.96 -33.77 23.49
C GLU A 3 -57.53 -32.31 23.51
N THR A 4 -56.96 -31.94 24.61
CA THR A 4 -56.40 -30.62 24.90
C THR A 4 -54.98 -30.56 24.40
N HIS A 5 -54.69 -29.84 23.28
CA HIS A 5 -53.34 -29.53 22.87
C HIS A 5 -52.70 -28.51 23.81
N ALA A 6 -51.76 -28.95 24.61
CA ALA A 6 -50.91 -28.12 25.44
C ALA A 6 -49.90 -27.39 24.55
N LYS A 7 -50.01 -26.06 24.51
CA LYS A 7 -49.07 -25.16 23.87
C LYS A 7 -47.79 -25.08 24.72
N ALA A 8 -46.70 -25.69 24.27
CA ALA A 8 -45.39 -25.58 24.92
C ALA A 8 -44.90 -24.13 24.88
N ALA A 9 -44.77 -23.52 26.03
CA ALA A 9 -44.17 -22.20 26.23
C ALA A 9 -42.70 -22.24 25.90
N ALA A 10 -42.25 -21.39 24.96
CA ALA A 10 -40.86 -21.19 24.64
C ALA A 10 -40.11 -20.59 25.82
N SER A 11 -39.07 -21.26 26.27
CA SER A 11 -38.16 -20.84 27.34
C SER A 11 -37.37 -19.58 26.95
N PRO A 12 -37.35 -18.50 27.75
CA PRO A 12 -36.69 -17.25 27.39
C PRO A 12 -35.25 -17.14 27.93
N ASP A 13 -34.39 -18.14 27.76
CA ASP A 13 -32.97 -17.98 28.12
C ASP A 13 -32.07 -18.94 27.35
N GLN A 14 -31.94 -18.72 26.04
CA GLN A 14 -30.72 -19.13 25.39
C GLN A 14 -29.74 -17.93 25.41
N PRO A 15 -28.58 -18.07 26.09
CA PRO A 15 -27.56 -17.02 26.03
C PRO A 15 -27.15 -16.84 24.60
N GLN A 16 -27.43 -15.66 24.03
CA GLN A 16 -26.92 -15.26 22.69
C GLN A 16 -25.42 -15.59 22.64
N ALA A 17 -25.05 -16.53 21.81
CA ALA A 17 -23.68 -16.95 21.62
C ALA A 17 -22.80 -15.69 21.43
N ARG A 18 -21.99 -15.38 22.45
CA ARG A 18 -21.06 -14.24 22.42
C ARG A 18 -20.19 -14.39 21.18
N ALA A 19 -20.47 -13.61 20.16
CA ALA A 19 -19.74 -13.64 18.91
C ALA A 19 -18.26 -13.39 19.19
N THR A 20 -17.45 -14.45 19.06
CA THR A 20 -15.99 -14.38 19.20
C THR A 20 -15.44 -13.46 18.11
N PRO A 21 -14.56 -12.51 18.44
CA PRO A 21 -14.03 -11.58 17.44
C PRO A 21 -13.32 -12.31 16.31
N LEU A 22 -13.60 -11.92 15.06
CA LEU A 22 -12.85 -12.35 13.87
C LEU A 22 -11.37 -12.01 14.05
N GLY A 23 -10.48 -12.98 14.17
CA GLY A 23 -9.03 -12.74 14.34
C GLY A 23 -8.45 -13.25 15.67
N ALA A 24 -9.27 -13.77 16.59
CA ALA A 24 -8.82 -14.56 17.75
C ALA A 24 -8.97 -16.08 17.52
N SER A 25 -9.30 -16.49 16.29
CA SER A 25 -9.57 -17.89 15.91
C SER A 25 -8.28 -18.69 15.68
N PRO A 26 -8.24 -20.00 16.01
CA PRO A 26 -7.14 -20.91 15.66
C PRO A 26 -6.93 -21.05 14.13
N ASP A 27 -7.92 -20.73 13.29
CA ASP A 27 -7.85 -20.80 11.82
C ASP A 27 -7.11 -19.59 11.19
N ARG A 28 -6.11 -19.08 11.85
CA ARG A 28 -5.36 -17.93 11.36
C ARG A 28 -4.34 -18.36 10.31
N ILE A 29 -4.36 -17.70 9.13
CA ILE A 29 -3.42 -17.98 8.04
C ILE A 29 -2.10 -17.26 8.34
N ALA A 30 -1.12 -18.01 8.85
CA ALA A 30 0.18 -17.47 9.26
C ALA A 30 0.93 -16.78 8.11
N SER A 31 0.81 -17.31 6.90
CA SER A 31 1.43 -16.73 5.70
C SER A 31 0.95 -15.30 5.40
N LEU A 32 -0.37 -15.01 5.57
CA LEU A 32 -0.90 -13.66 5.36
C LEU A 32 -0.32 -12.63 6.34
N ASP A 33 -0.12 -13.01 7.60
CA ASP A 33 0.47 -12.12 8.58
C ASP A 33 1.94 -11.86 8.29
N PHE A 34 2.69 -12.90 7.91
CA PHE A 34 4.09 -12.77 7.51
C PHE A 34 4.27 -11.85 6.31
N ILE A 35 3.45 -12.05 5.24
CA ILE A 35 3.53 -11.23 4.04
C ILE A 35 3.14 -9.77 4.34
N ARG A 36 2.13 -9.53 5.19
CA ARG A 36 1.77 -8.17 5.63
C ARG A 36 2.91 -7.50 6.37
N GLY A 37 3.66 -8.25 7.19
CA GLY A 37 4.84 -7.74 7.88
C GLY A 37 5.92 -7.28 6.91
N ILE A 38 6.26 -8.10 5.92
CA ILE A 38 7.19 -7.71 4.84
C ILE A 38 6.67 -6.49 4.09
N ALA A 39 5.38 -6.48 3.73
CA ALA A 39 4.78 -5.39 2.96
C ALA A 39 4.80 -4.04 3.71
N VAL A 40 4.45 -4.01 5.01
CA VAL A 40 4.45 -2.75 5.77
C VAL A 40 5.86 -2.23 6.01
N MET A 41 6.84 -3.11 6.23
CA MET A 41 8.26 -2.74 6.30
C MET A 41 8.73 -2.20 4.95
N GLY A 42 8.38 -2.87 3.86
CA GLY A 42 8.75 -2.43 2.50
C GLY A 42 8.08 -1.12 2.07
N ILE A 43 6.85 -0.83 2.52
CA ILE A 43 6.20 0.46 2.27
C ILE A 43 6.98 1.61 2.92
N LEU A 44 7.52 1.44 4.12
CA LEU A 44 8.40 2.45 4.71
C LEU A 44 9.65 2.67 3.86
N ALA A 45 10.30 1.58 3.43
CA ALA A 45 11.49 1.68 2.58
C ALA A 45 11.22 2.36 1.23
N ALA A 46 10.02 2.17 0.66
CA ALA A 46 9.59 2.91 -0.53
C ALA A 46 9.44 4.41 -0.24
N ASN A 47 8.76 4.74 0.84
CA ASN A 47 8.30 6.10 1.11
C ASN A 47 9.32 6.97 1.87
N ILE A 48 10.45 6.41 2.32
CA ILE A 48 11.39 7.13 3.21
C ILE A 48 11.93 8.42 2.59
N VAL A 49 12.13 8.44 1.29
CA VAL A 49 12.58 9.63 0.57
C VAL A 49 11.53 10.74 0.68
N ALA A 50 10.26 10.42 0.44
CA ALA A 50 9.16 11.38 0.55
C ALA A 50 8.83 11.82 2.00
N PHE A 51 9.41 11.17 3.00
CA PHE A 51 9.35 11.64 4.39
C PHE A 51 10.47 12.62 4.73
N GLY A 52 11.68 12.40 4.23
CA GLY A 52 12.88 13.12 4.64
C GLY A 52 13.44 14.08 3.61
N GLN A 53 12.84 14.18 2.43
CA GLN A 53 13.21 15.06 1.33
C GLN A 53 11.92 15.60 0.67
N PRO A 54 11.99 16.63 -0.21
CA PRO A 54 10.84 17.07 -0.99
C PRO A 54 10.15 15.89 -1.69
N PHE A 55 8.83 15.93 -1.83
CA PHE A 55 8.07 14.79 -2.31
C PHE A 55 8.48 14.37 -3.72
N ALA A 56 8.81 15.33 -4.61
CA ALA A 56 9.34 15.06 -5.95
C ALA A 56 10.61 14.21 -5.93
N ALA A 57 11.46 14.35 -4.90
CA ALA A 57 12.71 13.57 -4.74
C ALA A 57 12.46 12.05 -4.63
N TYR A 58 11.26 11.62 -4.31
CA TYR A 58 10.88 10.22 -4.32
C TYR A 58 11.10 9.58 -5.70
N MET A 59 10.69 10.26 -6.76
CA MET A 59 10.87 9.80 -8.15
C MET A 59 12.09 10.45 -8.80
N TYR A 60 12.26 11.77 -8.64
CA TYR A 60 13.24 12.61 -9.33
C TYR A 60 14.43 12.94 -8.42
N PRO A 61 15.60 12.32 -8.65
CA PRO A 61 16.78 12.47 -7.77
C PRO A 61 17.30 13.89 -7.62
N ASP A 62 17.20 14.72 -8.66
CA ASP A 62 17.72 16.10 -8.63
C ASP A 62 16.91 17.04 -7.73
N ALA A 63 15.74 16.58 -7.23
CA ALA A 63 14.98 17.30 -6.21
C ALA A 63 15.52 17.07 -4.78
N PHE A 64 16.56 16.25 -4.58
CA PHE A 64 17.19 16.10 -3.28
C PHE A 64 17.84 17.41 -2.81
N LEU A 65 17.67 17.77 -1.54
CA LEU A 65 18.33 18.93 -0.92
C LEU A 65 19.78 18.64 -0.53
N THR A 66 20.15 17.37 -0.41
CA THR A 66 21.54 16.93 -0.18
C THR A 66 22.19 16.50 -1.49
N PRO A 67 23.53 16.51 -1.59
CA PRO A 67 24.23 16.04 -2.79
C PRO A 67 23.81 14.62 -3.18
N HIS A 68 23.50 14.42 -4.46
CA HIS A 68 23.09 13.15 -5.03
C HIS A 68 24.12 12.70 -6.08
N GLY A 69 25.07 11.88 -5.64
CA GLY A 69 26.17 11.41 -6.48
C GLY A 69 25.90 10.04 -7.13
N GLU A 70 26.97 9.43 -7.64
CA GLU A 70 26.87 8.16 -8.36
C GLU A 70 26.36 7.02 -7.46
N ALA A 71 26.78 6.99 -6.20
CA ALA A 71 26.34 5.99 -5.22
C ALA A 71 24.83 6.08 -4.95
N GLU A 72 24.32 7.29 -4.76
CA GLU A 72 22.89 7.56 -4.57
C GLU A 72 22.08 7.18 -5.81
N GLY A 73 22.63 7.41 -7.01
CA GLY A 73 22.02 6.97 -8.26
C GLY A 73 21.86 5.44 -8.33
N TRP A 74 22.86 4.67 -7.87
CA TRP A 74 22.72 3.22 -7.76
C TRP A 74 21.75 2.79 -6.65
N MET A 75 21.67 3.54 -5.56
CA MET A 75 20.66 3.31 -4.52
C MET A 75 19.24 3.57 -5.05
N TRP A 76 19.05 4.59 -5.90
CA TRP A 76 17.78 4.82 -6.61
C TRP A 76 17.41 3.61 -7.49
N VAL A 77 18.35 3.09 -8.28
CA VAL A 77 18.14 1.88 -9.09
C VAL A 77 17.73 0.70 -8.21
N ALA A 78 18.44 0.46 -7.11
CA ALA A 78 18.13 -0.62 -6.19
C ALA A 78 16.73 -0.46 -5.57
N GLN A 79 16.37 0.73 -5.10
CA GLN A 79 15.06 1.05 -4.56
C GLN A 79 13.96 0.83 -5.61
N PHE A 80 14.13 1.39 -6.81
CA PHE A 80 13.18 1.24 -7.91
C PHE A 80 12.96 -0.23 -8.30
N VAL A 81 14.01 -1.05 -8.33
CA VAL A 81 13.91 -2.47 -8.68
C VAL A 81 13.29 -3.30 -7.56
N LEU A 82 13.70 -3.10 -6.32
CA LEU A 82 13.36 -4.02 -5.22
C LEU A 82 12.08 -3.63 -4.48
N VAL A 83 11.76 -2.34 -4.40
CA VAL A 83 10.77 -1.83 -3.44
C VAL A 83 9.63 -1.07 -4.12
N ASP A 84 9.97 -0.06 -4.95
CA ASP A 84 8.98 0.88 -5.47
C ASP A 84 7.89 0.22 -6.31
N GLY A 85 6.64 0.50 -5.97
CA GLY A 85 5.47 -0.08 -6.58
C GLY A 85 5.23 -1.56 -6.27
N LYS A 86 6.28 -2.37 -5.98
CA LYS A 86 6.14 -3.81 -5.67
C LYS A 86 5.48 -4.02 -4.32
N MET A 87 5.83 -3.20 -3.33
CA MET A 87 5.21 -3.26 -2.01
C MET A 87 3.75 -2.82 -2.06
N ARG A 88 3.41 -1.80 -2.87
CA ARG A 88 2.02 -1.40 -3.13
C ARG A 88 1.24 -2.51 -3.83
N ALA A 89 1.81 -3.14 -4.87
CA ALA A 89 1.18 -4.26 -5.55
C ALA A 89 0.93 -5.45 -4.60
N LEU A 90 1.93 -5.82 -3.81
CA LEU A 90 1.82 -6.87 -2.81
C LEU A 90 0.71 -6.55 -1.79
N PHE A 91 0.68 -5.31 -1.29
CA PHE A 91 -0.32 -4.85 -0.33
C PHE A 91 -1.74 -4.86 -0.93
N SER A 92 -1.90 -4.44 -2.19
CA SER A 92 -3.19 -4.48 -2.91
C SER A 92 -3.73 -5.89 -3.07
N LEU A 93 -2.86 -6.85 -3.44
CA LEU A 93 -3.19 -8.28 -3.52
C LEU A 93 -3.62 -8.83 -2.15
N LEU A 94 -2.86 -8.50 -1.09
CA LEU A 94 -3.18 -8.91 0.28
C LEU A 94 -4.45 -8.26 0.82
N PHE A 95 -4.72 -7.01 0.46
CA PHE A 95 -5.94 -6.32 0.85
C PHE A 95 -7.17 -7.00 0.23
N GLY A 96 -7.12 -7.35 -1.06
CA GLY A 96 -8.16 -8.13 -1.72
C GLY A 96 -8.38 -9.50 -1.05
N ALA A 97 -7.31 -10.24 -0.78
CA ALA A 97 -7.37 -11.51 -0.06
C ALA A 97 -7.99 -11.35 1.35
N GLY A 98 -7.56 -10.33 2.09
CA GLY A 98 -8.07 -10.02 3.43
C GLY A 98 -9.53 -9.54 3.45
N LEU A 99 -9.95 -8.82 2.40
CA LEU A 99 -11.34 -8.39 2.21
C LEU A 99 -12.26 -9.62 2.03
N TYR A 100 -11.86 -10.55 1.16
CA TYR A 100 -12.63 -11.77 0.95
C TYR A 100 -12.67 -12.66 2.20
N LEU A 101 -11.54 -12.88 2.84
CA LEU A 101 -11.45 -13.62 4.11
C LEU A 101 -12.38 -13.02 5.19
N PHE A 102 -12.44 -11.70 5.29
CA PHE A 102 -13.32 -11.04 6.24
C PHE A 102 -14.80 -11.27 5.92
N LEU A 103 -15.18 -11.16 4.64
CA LEU A 103 -16.55 -11.40 4.20
C LEU A 103 -16.97 -12.86 4.37
N GLU A 104 -16.11 -13.81 4.04
CA GLU A 104 -16.34 -15.24 4.23
C GLU A 104 -16.69 -15.54 5.69
N LYS A 105 -15.86 -15.06 6.62
CA LYS A 105 -16.12 -15.20 8.07
C LYS A 105 -17.34 -14.41 8.56
N ALA A 106 -17.70 -13.31 7.91
CA ALA A 106 -18.92 -12.57 8.22
C ALA A 106 -20.16 -13.34 7.78
N TRP A 107 -20.13 -13.95 6.59
CA TRP A 107 -21.23 -14.78 6.09
C TRP A 107 -21.46 -16.06 6.92
N GLU A 108 -20.39 -16.73 7.35
CA GLU A 108 -20.46 -17.88 8.28
C GLU A 108 -21.23 -17.54 9.59
N ARG A 109 -21.25 -16.26 9.95
CA ARG A 109 -21.95 -15.73 11.14
C ARG A 109 -23.28 -15.07 10.82
N GLY A 110 -23.82 -15.25 9.61
CA GLY A 110 -25.07 -14.65 9.18
C GLY A 110 -25.01 -13.13 8.98
N GLN A 111 -23.81 -12.52 8.92
CA GLN A 111 -23.65 -11.09 8.74
C GLN A 111 -23.57 -10.72 7.25
N GLY A 112 -24.15 -9.57 6.90
CA GLY A 112 -24.19 -9.06 5.54
C GLY A 112 -22.93 -8.28 5.11
N ARG A 113 -22.93 -7.84 3.85
CA ARG A 113 -21.86 -7.00 3.27
C ARG A 113 -21.74 -5.63 3.97
N TRP A 114 -22.78 -5.16 4.64
CA TRP A 114 -22.81 -3.86 5.32
C TRP A 114 -21.71 -3.71 6.36
N LEU A 115 -21.36 -4.78 7.05
CA LEU A 115 -20.24 -4.77 7.99
C LEU A 115 -18.90 -4.44 7.32
N GLN A 116 -18.70 -4.97 6.10
CA GLN A 116 -17.50 -4.64 5.31
C GLN A 116 -17.56 -3.20 4.79
N VAL A 117 -18.71 -2.70 4.37
CA VAL A 117 -18.88 -1.29 3.98
C VAL A 117 -18.50 -0.37 5.14
N ARG A 118 -19.04 -0.59 6.34
CA ARG A 118 -18.66 0.19 7.54
C ARG A 118 -17.15 0.14 7.81
N ARG A 119 -16.55 -1.04 7.67
CA ARG A 119 -15.11 -1.23 7.85
C ARG A 119 -14.30 -0.38 6.87
N LEU A 120 -14.72 -0.33 5.61
CA LEU A 120 -14.04 0.46 4.56
C LEU A 120 -14.29 1.96 4.74
N LEU A 121 -15.49 2.38 5.14
CA LEU A 121 -15.77 3.79 5.43
C LEU A 121 -14.88 4.32 6.57
N TRP A 122 -14.73 3.56 7.66
CA TRP A 122 -13.79 3.93 8.72
C TRP A 122 -12.34 3.96 8.25
N LEU A 123 -11.94 3.02 7.37
CA LEU A 123 -10.61 3.03 6.78
C LEU A 123 -10.38 4.29 5.94
N GLY A 124 -11.37 4.69 5.14
CA GLY A 124 -11.33 5.93 4.36
C GLY A 124 -11.19 7.18 5.24
N LEU A 125 -11.92 7.23 6.36
CA LEU A 125 -11.80 8.33 7.33
C LEU A 125 -10.42 8.37 8.00
N PHE A 126 -9.85 7.22 8.35
CA PHE A 126 -8.47 7.16 8.82
C PHE A 126 -7.47 7.61 7.75
N GLY A 127 -7.72 7.26 6.48
CA GLY A 127 -6.88 7.70 5.38
C GLY A 127 -6.93 9.21 5.15
N LEU A 128 -8.13 9.81 5.15
CA LEU A 128 -8.26 11.26 5.05
C LEU A 128 -7.62 12.00 6.24
N PHE A 129 -7.82 11.48 7.48
CA PHE A 129 -7.13 12.02 8.65
C PHE A 129 -5.60 11.92 8.51
N HIS A 130 -5.09 10.76 8.05
CA HIS A 130 -3.67 10.56 7.83
C HIS A 130 -3.13 11.53 6.78
N PHE A 131 -3.83 11.68 5.65
CA PHE A 131 -3.44 12.57 4.55
C PHE A 131 -3.34 14.04 5.02
N PHE A 132 -4.38 14.58 5.64
CA PHE A 132 -4.43 15.99 5.98
C PHE A 132 -3.60 16.38 7.21
N PHE A 133 -3.44 15.47 8.18
CA PHE A 133 -2.86 15.79 9.48
C PHE A 133 -1.53 15.09 9.77
N ILE A 134 -1.14 14.07 9.02
CA ILE A 134 0.10 13.33 9.31
C ILE A 134 1.04 13.35 8.11
N TRP A 135 0.57 12.85 6.95
CA TRP A 135 1.43 12.73 5.78
C TRP A 135 0.64 12.53 4.48
N LYS A 136 0.93 13.35 3.45
CA LYS A 136 0.26 13.36 2.15
C LYS A 136 0.35 12.04 1.36
N GLY A 137 1.34 11.20 1.62
CA GLY A 137 1.52 9.90 0.93
C GLY A 137 0.56 8.81 1.39
N ASP A 138 -0.70 9.14 1.78
CA ASP A 138 -1.69 8.16 2.21
C ASP A 138 -2.16 7.23 1.10
N ILE A 139 -2.32 5.95 1.43
CA ILE A 139 -2.89 4.94 0.56
C ILE A 139 -4.19 4.32 1.11
N LEU A 140 -4.57 4.65 2.36
CA LEU A 140 -5.72 4.02 3.01
C LEU A 140 -7.03 4.48 2.38
N PHE A 141 -7.14 5.76 2.00
CA PHE A 141 -8.29 6.28 1.28
C PHE A 141 -8.46 5.58 -0.08
N LEU A 142 -7.39 5.44 -0.85
CA LEU A 142 -7.35 4.68 -2.10
C LEU A 142 -7.83 3.23 -1.90
N TYR A 143 -7.34 2.54 -0.87
CA TYR A 143 -7.76 1.17 -0.56
C TYR A 143 -9.20 1.07 -0.07
N ALA A 144 -9.68 2.05 0.68
CA ALA A 144 -11.07 2.09 1.14
C ALA A 144 -12.04 2.20 -0.04
N VAL A 145 -11.81 3.16 -0.94
CA VAL A 145 -12.67 3.38 -2.12
C VAL A 145 -12.57 2.22 -3.11
N SER A 146 -11.35 1.75 -3.41
CA SER A 146 -11.15 0.57 -4.26
C SER A 146 -11.79 -0.68 -3.65
N GLY A 147 -11.71 -0.84 -2.33
CA GLY A 147 -12.36 -1.91 -1.58
C GLY A 147 -13.89 -1.86 -1.70
N LEU A 148 -14.50 -0.67 -1.66
CA LEU A 148 -15.94 -0.51 -1.91
C LEU A 148 -16.31 -0.88 -3.35
N ALA A 149 -15.49 -0.47 -4.31
CA ALA A 149 -15.71 -0.74 -5.73
C ALA A 149 -15.61 -2.22 -6.10
N VAL A 150 -14.84 -3.05 -5.36
CA VAL A 150 -14.76 -4.50 -5.63
C VAL A 150 -15.88 -5.30 -4.94
N LEU A 151 -16.67 -4.74 -4.03
CA LEU A 151 -17.74 -5.46 -3.31
C LEU A 151 -18.80 -6.09 -4.22
N PRO A 152 -19.24 -5.49 -5.35
CA PRO A 152 -20.15 -6.14 -6.27
C PRO A 152 -19.62 -7.47 -6.83
N PHE A 153 -18.31 -7.58 -7.00
CA PHE A 153 -17.64 -8.70 -7.64
C PHE A 153 -17.27 -9.87 -6.68
N VAL A 154 -17.49 -9.74 -5.37
CA VAL A 154 -17.08 -10.77 -4.38
C VAL A 154 -17.78 -12.11 -4.55
N LYS A 155 -19.02 -12.13 -5.09
CA LYS A 155 -19.78 -13.35 -5.37
C LYS A 155 -19.50 -13.94 -6.77
N MET A 156 -18.74 -13.24 -7.61
CA MET A 156 -18.37 -13.73 -8.94
C MET A 156 -17.59 -15.05 -8.85
N ALA A 157 -17.71 -15.91 -9.88
CA ALA A 157 -16.91 -17.12 -9.97
C ALA A 157 -15.41 -16.79 -9.90
N ARG A 158 -14.64 -17.56 -9.14
CA ARG A 158 -13.20 -17.31 -8.90
C ARG A 158 -12.41 -17.07 -10.20
N ARG A 159 -12.68 -17.90 -11.25
CA ARG A 159 -12.02 -17.77 -12.54
C ARG A 159 -12.31 -16.43 -13.19
N ASN A 160 -13.58 -16.01 -13.21
CA ASN A 160 -14.01 -14.75 -13.83
C ASN A 160 -13.45 -13.54 -13.05
N GLN A 161 -13.40 -13.64 -11.71
CA GLN A 161 -12.80 -12.62 -10.85
C GLN A 161 -11.31 -12.42 -11.16
N PHE A 162 -10.56 -13.51 -11.36
CA PHE A 162 -9.15 -13.45 -11.76
C PHE A 162 -8.98 -12.88 -13.17
N ILE A 163 -9.78 -13.34 -14.13
CA ILE A 163 -9.75 -12.85 -15.52
C ILE A 163 -10.07 -11.35 -15.57
N LEU A 164 -11.12 -10.91 -14.85
CA LEU A 164 -11.47 -9.48 -14.78
C LEU A 164 -10.33 -8.65 -14.18
N GLY A 165 -9.68 -9.16 -13.13
CA GLY A 165 -8.49 -8.52 -12.56
C GLY A 165 -7.34 -8.42 -13.56
N VAL A 166 -7.05 -9.47 -14.31
CA VAL A 166 -5.99 -9.44 -15.34
C VAL A 166 -6.34 -8.48 -16.48
N LEU A 167 -7.56 -8.53 -17.00
CA LEU A 167 -8.00 -7.65 -18.07
C LEU A 167 -8.01 -6.18 -17.62
N GLY A 168 -8.50 -5.89 -16.41
CA GLY A 168 -8.47 -4.53 -15.84
C GLY A 168 -7.03 -4.02 -15.67
N TYR A 169 -6.10 -4.89 -15.27
CA TYR A 169 -4.69 -4.54 -15.14
C TYR A 169 -4.03 -4.26 -16.52
N ILE A 170 -4.39 -5.03 -17.54
CA ILE A 170 -3.92 -4.81 -18.93
C ILE A 170 -4.44 -3.46 -19.44
N VAL A 171 -5.73 -3.18 -19.24
CA VAL A 171 -6.32 -1.87 -19.62
C VAL A 171 -5.59 -0.73 -18.90
N GLY A 172 -5.35 -0.86 -17.59
CA GLY A 172 -4.56 0.10 -16.81
C GLY A 172 -3.16 0.28 -17.39
N GLY A 173 -2.50 -0.82 -17.77
CA GLY A 173 -1.16 -0.78 -18.38
C GLY A 173 -1.14 -0.04 -19.72
N ILE A 174 -2.16 -0.20 -20.55
CA ILE A 174 -2.29 0.54 -21.82
C ILE A 174 -2.47 2.04 -21.54
N VAL A 175 -3.35 2.39 -20.61
CA VAL A 175 -3.60 3.78 -20.23
C VAL A 175 -2.33 4.43 -19.68
N TYR A 176 -1.68 3.79 -18.70
CA TYR A 176 -0.46 4.34 -18.09
C TYR A 176 0.72 4.40 -19.06
N ALA A 177 0.87 3.42 -19.95
CA ALA A 177 1.89 3.47 -20.98
C ALA A 177 1.62 4.61 -21.99
N GLY A 178 0.35 4.84 -22.35
CA GLY A 178 -0.05 5.97 -23.20
C GLY A 178 0.23 7.33 -22.53
N MET A 179 -0.10 7.46 -21.24
CA MET A 179 0.22 8.67 -20.46
C MET A 179 1.73 8.90 -20.38
N ALA A 180 2.51 7.87 -20.04
CA ALA A 180 3.97 7.96 -19.97
C ALA A 180 4.59 8.33 -21.31
N ALA A 181 4.15 7.70 -22.40
CA ALA A 181 4.62 8.03 -23.75
C ALA A 181 4.28 9.47 -24.11
N SER A 182 3.05 9.92 -23.85
CA SER A 182 2.64 11.31 -24.10
C SER A 182 3.50 12.31 -23.32
N MET A 183 3.74 12.08 -22.02
CA MET A 183 4.58 12.95 -21.19
C MET A 183 6.01 13.07 -21.75
N VAL A 184 6.64 11.92 -22.03
CA VAL A 184 8.03 11.90 -22.55
C VAL A 184 8.11 12.52 -23.95
N MET A 185 7.15 12.21 -24.84
CA MET A 185 7.12 12.80 -26.17
C MET A 185 6.91 14.32 -26.13
N SER A 186 6.01 14.81 -25.27
CA SER A 186 5.75 16.23 -25.09
C SER A 186 6.99 16.96 -24.55
N ALA A 187 7.61 16.41 -23.51
CA ALA A 187 8.82 16.99 -22.91
C ALA A 187 10.00 17.06 -23.88
N ASN A 188 10.13 16.07 -24.77
CA ASN A 188 11.21 15.99 -25.75
C ASN A 188 10.87 16.64 -27.10
N GLY A 189 9.70 17.29 -27.27
CA GLY A 189 9.25 17.89 -28.52
C GLY A 189 8.99 16.88 -29.64
N ALA A 190 8.82 15.59 -29.32
CA ALA A 190 8.60 14.51 -30.29
C ALA A 190 7.11 14.32 -30.63
N ILE A 191 6.32 15.38 -30.53
CA ILE A 191 4.90 15.42 -30.86
C ILE A 191 4.66 15.87 -32.31
N PRO A 192 3.53 15.48 -32.95
CA PRO A 192 3.13 16.02 -34.23
C PRO A 192 2.89 17.53 -34.16
N GLY A 193 3.30 18.26 -35.21
CA GLY A 193 3.12 19.71 -35.31
C GLY A 193 4.30 20.41 -35.92
N ASP A 194 4.18 21.72 -36.14
CA ASP A 194 5.28 22.57 -36.55
C ASP A 194 6.23 22.89 -35.37
N GLU A 195 7.33 23.57 -35.66
CA GLU A 195 8.34 23.89 -34.64
C GLU A 195 7.79 24.78 -33.51
N ALA A 196 6.92 25.73 -33.86
CA ALA A 196 6.32 26.64 -32.90
C ALA A 196 5.39 25.91 -31.92
N ALA A 197 4.53 25.02 -32.44
CA ALA A 197 3.64 24.20 -31.60
C ALA A 197 4.42 23.25 -30.66
N ARG A 198 5.53 22.67 -31.17
CA ARG A 198 6.39 21.81 -30.35
C ARG A 198 7.06 22.59 -29.21
N ALA A 199 7.61 23.79 -29.55
CA ALA A 199 8.24 24.65 -28.56
C ALA A 199 7.23 25.11 -27.49
N GLU A 200 5.99 25.45 -27.86
CA GLU A 200 4.92 25.81 -26.92
C GLU A 200 4.62 24.67 -25.95
N VAL A 201 4.45 23.44 -26.44
CA VAL A 201 4.18 22.28 -25.58
C VAL A 201 5.37 21.98 -24.66
N GLN A 202 6.61 22.08 -25.16
CA GLN A 202 7.79 21.90 -24.32
C GLN A 202 7.85 22.96 -23.20
N ALA A 203 7.52 24.23 -23.50
CA ALA A 203 7.47 25.28 -22.50
C ALA A 203 6.42 24.97 -21.41
N VAL A 204 5.24 24.49 -21.78
CA VAL A 204 4.22 24.03 -20.81
C VAL A 204 4.73 22.90 -19.95
N MET A 205 5.48 21.93 -20.51
CA MET A 205 6.03 20.82 -19.74
C MET A 205 7.10 21.29 -18.73
N VAL A 206 7.94 22.25 -19.12
CA VAL A 206 8.95 22.86 -18.23
C VAL A 206 8.25 23.64 -17.12
N GLU A 207 7.26 24.47 -17.44
CA GLU A 207 6.50 25.23 -16.46
C GLU A 207 5.79 24.30 -15.45
N ALA A 208 5.17 23.22 -15.91
CA ALA A 208 4.53 22.24 -15.03
C ALA A 208 5.52 21.57 -14.07
N GLN A 209 6.73 21.24 -14.55
CA GLN A 209 7.79 20.71 -13.70
C GLN A 209 8.25 21.73 -12.65
N GLU A 210 8.48 22.99 -13.05
CA GLU A 210 8.92 24.06 -12.15
C GLU A 210 7.86 24.36 -11.08
N GLN A 211 6.58 24.38 -11.46
CA GLN A 211 5.47 24.56 -10.53
C GLN A 211 5.40 23.45 -9.49
N GLU A 212 5.50 22.18 -9.90
CA GLU A 212 5.47 21.05 -8.97
C GLU A 212 6.64 21.10 -7.98
N ILE A 213 7.86 21.37 -8.46
CA ILE A 213 9.04 21.49 -7.61
C ILE A 213 8.90 22.70 -6.65
N ALA A 214 8.32 23.81 -7.12
CA ALA A 214 8.10 24.99 -6.27
C ALA A 214 7.08 24.72 -5.16
N GLN A 215 6.00 23.98 -5.44
CA GLN A 215 5.02 23.58 -4.43
C GLN A 215 5.64 22.66 -3.37
N ASP A 216 6.43 21.66 -3.80
CA ASP A 216 7.16 20.79 -2.89
C ASP A 216 8.18 21.52 -2.02
N ARG A 217 8.79 22.60 -2.53
CA ARG A 217 9.70 23.45 -1.77
C ARG A 217 8.98 24.17 -0.64
N ILE A 218 7.80 24.75 -0.90
CA ILE A 218 6.97 25.41 0.12
C ILE A 218 6.61 24.42 1.23
N ASP A 219 6.15 23.22 0.88
CA ASP A 219 5.85 22.17 1.85
C ASP A 219 7.10 21.79 2.66
N GLY A 220 8.25 21.67 1.99
CA GLY A 220 9.53 21.37 2.61
C GLY A 220 9.98 22.44 3.61
N GLU A 221 9.80 23.73 3.29
CA GLU A 221 10.10 24.84 4.18
C GLU A 221 9.23 24.83 5.44
N LEU A 222 7.92 24.54 5.31
CA LEU A 222 7.01 24.37 6.45
C LEU A 222 7.41 23.19 7.35
N ILE A 223 7.83 22.06 6.74
CA ILE A 223 8.30 20.88 7.48
C ILE A 223 9.62 21.22 8.20
N ALA A 224 10.59 21.80 7.51
CA ALA A 224 11.92 22.11 8.04
C ALA A 224 11.88 23.20 9.15
N SER A 225 11.06 24.26 8.97
CA SER A 225 10.87 25.29 9.99
C SER A 225 10.08 24.80 11.20
N GLY A 226 9.36 23.70 11.08
CA GLY A 226 8.50 23.18 12.14
C GLY A 226 7.14 23.87 12.23
N ASP A 227 6.73 24.62 11.21
CA ASP A 227 5.40 25.23 11.12
C ASP A 227 4.33 24.20 10.77
N TYR A 228 4.03 23.33 11.74
CA TYR A 228 3.01 22.31 11.58
C TYR A 228 1.59 22.88 11.35
N PRO A 229 1.13 23.95 12.05
CA PRO A 229 -0.16 24.56 11.74
C PRO A 229 -0.25 25.07 10.29
N GLY A 230 0.77 25.75 9.79
CA GLY A 230 0.82 26.22 8.40
C GLY A 230 0.79 25.06 7.39
N LEU A 231 1.49 23.96 7.67
CA LEU A 231 1.43 22.76 6.84
C LEU A 231 0.02 22.14 6.81
N VAL A 232 -0.65 22.05 7.95
CA VAL A 232 -2.03 21.51 8.03
C VAL A 232 -3.02 22.43 7.31
N GLU A 233 -2.91 23.74 7.50
CA GLU A 233 -3.74 24.73 6.79
C GLU A 233 -3.58 24.56 5.28
N ARG A 234 -2.35 24.48 4.79
CA ARG A 234 -2.06 24.29 3.37
C ARG A 234 -2.62 22.96 2.84
N ASN A 235 -2.46 21.86 3.58
CA ASN A 235 -3.05 20.58 3.19
C ASN A 235 -4.59 20.67 3.07
N LEU A 236 -5.26 21.41 3.96
CA LEU A 236 -6.71 21.55 3.99
C LEU A 236 -7.24 22.55 2.95
N THR A 237 -6.44 23.49 2.46
CA THR A 237 -6.86 24.52 1.50
C THR A 237 -6.41 24.23 0.07
N GLU A 238 -5.14 23.84 -0.11
CA GLU A 238 -4.54 23.69 -1.44
C GLU A 238 -4.52 22.22 -1.93
N SER A 239 -4.38 21.24 -1.01
CA SER A 239 -4.28 19.81 -1.36
C SER A 239 -5.60 19.03 -1.22
N THR A 240 -6.74 19.70 -1.13
CA THR A 240 -8.05 19.06 -0.87
C THR A 240 -8.44 18.00 -1.92
N THR A 241 -8.03 18.19 -3.17
CA THR A 241 -8.35 17.30 -4.28
C THR A 241 -7.33 16.18 -4.48
N GLU A 242 -6.15 16.26 -3.87
CA GLU A 242 -5.07 15.28 -4.07
C GLU A 242 -5.44 13.83 -3.71
N PRO A 243 -6.23 13.53 -2.64
CA PRO A 243 -6.67 12.17 -2.39
C PRO A 243 -7.51 11.59 -3.54
N LEU A 244 -8.31 12.42 -4.20
CA LEU A 244 -9.10 12.01 -5.37
C LEU A 244 -8.21 11.84 -6.61
N THR A 245 -7.27 12.73 -6.84
CA THR A 245 -6.28 12.62 -7.93
C THR A 245 -5.45 11.35 -7.79
N THR A 246 -4.95 11.06 -6.58
CA THR A 246 -4.22 9.82 -6.25
C THR A 246 -5.11 8.59 -6.48
N LEU A 247 -6.38 8.65 -6.09
CA LEU A 247 -7.34 7.59 -6.37
C LEU A 247 -7.45 7.34 -7.88
N LEU A 248 -7.70 8.37 -8.67
CA LEU A 248 -7.87 8.25 -10.13
C LEU A 248 -6.58 7.74 -10.79
N LEU A 249 -5.42 8.21 -10.33
CA LEU A 249 -4.11 7.79 -10.86
C LEU A 249 -3.82 6.31 -10.60
N PHE A 250 -4.19 5.75 -9.44
CA PHE A 250 -3.82 4.37 -9.07
C PHE A 250 -4.98 3.38 -9.11
N TRP A 251 -6.19 3.80 -9.48
CA TRP A 251 -7.38 2.93 -9.51
C TRP A 251 -7.22 1.74 -10.45
N LEU A 252 -6.74 1.98 -11.68
CA LEU A 252 -6.57 0.95 -12.71
C LEU A 252 -5.46 -0.05 -12.39
N GLU A 253 -4.67 0.19 -11.34
CA GLU A 253 -3.73 -0.77 -10.77
C GLU A 253 -4.34 -1.46 -9.54
N THR A 254 -4.85 -0.68 -8.59
CA THR A 254 -5.24 -1.15 -7.25
C THR A 254 -6.45 -2.07 -7.28
N LEU A 255 -7.52 -1.68 -7.99
CA LEU A 255 -8.75 -2.47 -8.08
C LEU A 255 -8.52 -3.84 -8.76
N PRO A 256 -7.86 -3.93 -9.92
CA PRO A 256 -7.51 -5.20 -10.54
C PRO A 256 -6.67 -6.11 -9.64
N LEU A 257 -5.67 -5.57 -8.94
CA LEU A 257 -4.86 -6.35 -8.00
C LEU A 257 -5.69 -6.87 -6.82
N MET A 258 -6.65 -6.10 -6.30
CA MET A 258 -7.57 -6.60 -5.27
C MET A 258 -8.42 -7.76 -5.78
N LEU A 259 -8.95 -7.69 -7.00
CA LEU A 259 -9.71 -8.80 -7.62
C LEU A 259 -8.84 -10.07 -7.77
N MET A 260 -7.61 -9.91 -8.25
CA MET A 260 -6.64 -11.02 -8.35
C MET A 260 -6.31 -11.60 -6.98
N GLY A 261 -6.09 -10.74 -5.97
CA GLY A 261 -5.81 -11.15 -4.60
C GLY A 261 -6.94 -11.97 -3.97
N MET A 262 -8.21 -11.55 -4.18
CA MET A 262 -9.39 -12.34 -3.77
C MET A 262 -9.42 -13.72 -4.46
N ALA A 263 -9.20 -13.76 -5.77
CA ALA A 263 -9.23 -15.00 -6.53
C ALA A 263 -8.11 -15.97 -6.11
N LEU A 264 -6.91 -15.43 -5.83
CA LEU A 264 -5.77 -16.23 -5.36
C LEU A 264 -5.99 -16.76 -3.95
N TYR A 265 -6.61 -15.98 -3.05
CA TYR A 265 -7.05 -16.47 -1.74
C TYR A 265 -8.02 -17.64 -1.89
N ARG A 266 -9.06 -17.50 -2.70
CA ARG A 266 -10.06 -18.55 -2.98
C ARG A 266 -9.48 -19.77 -3.69
N LYS A 267 -8.33 -19.64 -4.35
CA LYS A 267 -7.57 -20.76 -4.94
C LYS A 267 -6.80 -21.55 -3.89
N GLY A 268 -6.62 -21.00 -2.68
CA GLY A 268 -5.85 -21.61 -1.62
C GLY A 268 -4.35 -21.31 -1.69
N LEU A 269 -3.94 -20.20 -2.35
CA LEU A 269 -2.52 -19.83 -2.47
C LEU A 269 -1.83 -19.70 -1.11
N PHE A 270 -2.55 -19.27 -0.09
CA PHE A 270 -2.04 -18.99 1.26
C PHE A 270 -2.19 -20.16 2.25
N SER A 271 -2.81 -21.26 1.81
CA SER A 271 -3.17 -22.42 2.67
C SER A 271 -2.81 -23.74 2.04
N GLY A 272 -1.82 -23.79 1.16
CA GLY A 272 -1.33 -25.02 0.54
C GLY A 272 -2.24 -25.62 -0.54
N GLY A 273 -3.27 -24.87 -1.00
CA GLY A 273 -4.19 -25.33 -2.07
C GLY A 273 -3.61 -25.25 -3.50
N VAL A 274 -2.34 -24.86 -3.64
CA VAL A 274 -1.61 -24.82 -4.92
C VAL A 274 -0.41 -25.73 -4.84
N ASP A 275 -0.14 -26.47 -5.94
CA ASP A 275 1.05 -27.33 -6.03
C ASP A 275 2.32 -26.51 -5.74
N ARG A 276 3.09 -26.96 -4.76
CA ARG A 276 4.23 -26.24 -4.21
C ARG A 276 5.33 -26.01 -5.23
N ARG A 277 5.60 -27.03 -6.08
CA ARG A 277 6.66 -26.93 -7.10
C ARG A 277 6.25 -25.91 -8.16
N LYS A 278 5.01 -25.93 -8.61
CA LYS A 278 4.46 -24.96 -9.57
C LYS A 278 4.50 -23.55 -8.97
N GLN A 279 4.06 -23.39 -7.72
CA GLN A 279 4.07 -22.11 -7.01
C GLN A 279 5.49 -21.53 -6.90
N MET A 280 6.49 -22.37 -6.61
CA MET A 280 7.90 -21.96 -6.55
C MET A 280 8.45 -21.56 -7.93
N ILE A 281 8.17 -22.36 -8.97
CA ILE A 281 8.63 -22.08 -10.34
C ILE A 281 8.04 -20.76 -10.84
N TRP A 282 6.72 -20.58 -10.75
CA TRP A 282 6.04 -19.36 -11.17
C TRP A 282 6.42 -18.16 -10.31
N GLY A 283 6.65 -18.38 -9.00
CA GLY A 283 7.12 -17.35 -8.09
C GLY A 283 8.49 -16.80 -8.51
N TRP A 284 9.47 -17.67 -8.72
CA TRP A 284 10.80 -17.26 -9.19
C TRP A 284 10.77 -16.69 -10.61
N ALA A 285 10.01 -17.30 -11.52
CA ALA A 285 9.86 -16.76 -12.87
C ALA A 285 9.32 -15.32 -12.85
N GLY A 286 8.29 -15.04 -12.04
CA GLY A 286 7.73 -13.71 -11.88
C GLY A 286 8.72 -12.70 -11.31
N VAL A 287 9.45 -13.08 -10.26
CA VAL A 287 10.48 -12.21 -9.64
C VAL A 287 11.62 -11.93 -10.61
N LEU A 288 12.13 -12.94 -11.30
CA LEU A 288 13.27 -12.79 -12.21
C LEU A 288 12.89 -11.97 -13.46
N VAL A 289 11.75 -12.30 -14.10
CA VAL A 289 11.28 -11.57 -15.29
C VAL A 289 10.91 -10.14 -14.92
N GLY A 290 10.09 -9.94 -13.88
CA GLY A 290 9.69 -8.60 -13.44
C GLY A 290 10.88 -7.78 -12.93
N GLY A 291 11.83 -8.41 -12.23
CA GLY A 291 13.06 -7.78 -11.77
C GLY A 291 13.98 -7.36 -12.91
N ALA A 292 14.22 -8.25 -13.88
CA ALA A 292 15.07 -7.95 -15.05
C ALA A 292 14.50 -6.80 -15.90
N LEU A 293 13.18 -6.82 -16.17
CA LEU A 293 12.52 -5.74 -16.91
C LEU A 293 12.56 -4.42 -16.15
N THR A 294 12.34 -4.44 -14.83
CA THR A 294 12.43 -3.23 -14.01
C THR A 294 13.86 -2.70 -13.94
N LEU A 295 14.86 -3.58 -13.84
CA LEU A 295 16.27 -3.19 -13.87
C LEU A 295 16.64 -2.55 -15.21
N TRP A 296 16.18 -3.14 -16.31
CA TRP A 296 16.41 -2.55 -17.63
C TRP A 296 15.84 -1.12 -17.73
N ILE A 297 14.60 -0.89 -17.27
CA ILE A 297 13.99 0.44 -17.21
C ILE A 297 14.82 1.38 -16.32
N ALA A 298 15.23 0.94 -15.14
CA ALA A 298 16.03 1.74 -14.21
C ALA A 298 17.37 2.16 -14.82
N LEU A 299 18.04 1.25 -15.55
CA LEU A 299 19.31 1.53 -16.21
C LEU A 299 19.14 2.51 -17.38
N MET A 300 18.03 2.43 -18.12
CA MET A 300 17.72 3.41 -19.19
C MET A 300 17.49 4.80 -18.61
N VAL A 301 16.70 4.94 -17.53
CA VAL A 301 16.49 6.22 -16.84
C VAL A 301 17.81 6.78 -16.30
N ARG A 302 18.66 5.94 -15.68
CA ARG A 302 19.97 6.35 -15.20
C ARG A 302 20.89 6.80 -16.32
N ALA A 303 20.93 6.07 -17.43
CA ALA A 303 21.73 6.43 -18.59
C ALA A 303 21.27 7.75 -19.24
N GLY A 304 19.97 8.08 -19.15
CA GLY A 304 19.38 9.35 -19.57
C GLY A 304 19.57 10.49 -18.56
N GLY A 305 20.31 10.28 -17.45
CA GLY A 305 20.58 11.33 -16.46
C GLY A 305 19.40 11.63 -15.53
N PHE A 306 18.48 10.69 -15.33
CA PHE A 306 17.29 10.84 -14.46
C PHE A 306 16.38 12.01 -14.84
N GLY A 307 16.14 12.25 -16.14
CA GLY A 307 15.23 13.31 -16.57
C GLY A 307 13.89 13.27 -15.80
N TYR A 308 13.32 14.43 -15.46
CA TYR A 308 12.11 14.53 -14.62
C TYR A 308 10.96 13.70 -15.19
N TRP A 309 10.60 13.92 -16.45
CA TRP A 309 9.48 13.21 -17.09
C TRP A 309 9.79 11.73 -17.35
N ASP A 310 11.07 11.38 -17.57
CA ASP A 310 11.50 9.99 -17.74
C ASP A 310 11.36 9.20 -16.45
N THR A 311 11.70 9.80 -15.29
CA THR A 311 11.53 9.15 -13.98
C THR A 311 10.06 8.96 -13.67
N ILE A 312 9.20 9.97 -13.87
CA ILE A 312 7.75 9.85 -13.67
C ILE A 312 7.16 8.77 -14.58
N ALA A 313 7.52 8.78 -15.87
CA ALA A 313 7.06 7.77 -16.83
C ALA A 313 7.48 6.34 -16.42
N ALA A 314 8.71 6.18 -15.89
CA ALA A 314 9.18 4.90 -15.38
C ALA A 314 8.33 4.41 -14.19
N PHE A 315 8.00 5.31 -13.23
CA PHE A 315 7.20 4.97 -12.06
C PHE A 315 5.74 4.68 -12.39
N ILE A 316 5.10 5.49 -13.25
CA ILE A 316 3.66 5.38 -13.53
C ILE A 316 3.40 4.34 -14.62
N GLY A 317 4.10 4.44 -15.76
CA GLY A 317 3.79 3.70 -16.98
C GLY A 317 4.66 2.47 -17.19
N TRP A 318 5.97 2.68 -17.44
CA TRP A 318 6.85 1.62 -17.94
C TRP A 318 6.99 0.44 -16.98
N SER A 319 7.00 0.69 -15.67
CA SER A 319 7.11 -0.37 -14.64
C SER A 319 5.79 -1.09 -14.35
N HIS A 320 4.65 -0.74 -14.97
CA HIS A 320 3.35 -1.31 -14.63
C HIS A 320 3.33 -2.83 -14.83
N PHE A 321 3.65 -3.33 -16.03
CA PHE A 321 3.68 -4.79 -16.27
C PHE A 321 4.81 -5.52 -15.52
N PRO A 322 6.06 -5.04 -15.50
CA PRO A 322 7.11 -5.62 -14.67
C PRO A 322 6.72 -5.77 -13.19
N ARG A 323 6.02 -4.78 -12.66
CA ARG A 323 5.50 -4.76 -11.27
C ARG A 323 4.51 -5.89 -11.02
N LEU A 324 3.61 -6.18 -11.97
CA LEU A 324 2.66 -7.30 -11.82
C LEU A 324 3.39 -8.64 -11.69
N PHE A 325 4.34 -8.91 -12.60
CA PHE A 325 5.10 -10.16 -12.56
C PHE A 325 5.84 -10.30 -11.24
N MET A 326 6.53 -9.25 -10.82
CA MET A 326 7.30 -9.26 -9.58
C MET A 326 6.39 -9.35 -8.34
N GLY A 327 5.27 -8.62 -8.31
CA GLY A 327 4.31 -8.63 -7.21
C GLY A 327 3.64 -10.01 -7.03
N LEU A 328 3.20 -10.64 -8.11
CA LEU A 328 2.64 -12.00 -8.09
C LEU A 328 3.70 -13.04 -7.73
N GLY A 329 4.93 -12.87 -8.25
CA GLY A 329 6.05 -13.74 -7.94
C GLY A 329 6.42 -13.69 -6.46
N LEU A 330 6.60 -12.48 -5.91
CA LEU A 330 6.84 -12.26 -4.48
C LEU A 330 5.72 -12.82 -3.62
N LEU A 331 4.45 -12.56 -3.98
CA LEU A 331 3.30 -13.11 -3.26
C LEU A 331 3.34 -14.64 -3.19
N ALA A 332 3.64 -15.30 -4.31
CA ALA A 332 3.72 -16.75 -4.39
C ALA A 332 4.85 -17.31 -3.51
N LEU A 333 6.05 -16.74 -3.57
CA LEU A 333 7.20 -17.16 -2.77
C LEU A 333 7.00 -16.90 -1.29
N LEU A 334 6.54 -15.69 -0.93
CA LEU A 334 6.31 -15.32 0.46
C LEU A 334 5.16 -16.12 1.09
N ALA A 335 4.16 -16.56 0.32
CA ALA A 335 3.11 -17.46 0.79
C ALA A 335 3.71 -18.84 1.17
N LEU A 336 4.59 -19.40 0.32
CA LEU A 336 5.28 -20.66 0.62
C LEU A 336 6.19 -20.59 1.84
N TRP A 337 6.92 -19.50 1.99
CA TRP A 337 7.82 -19.29 3.14
C TRP A 337 7.01 -18.99 4.40
N GLY A 338 5.95 -18.21 4.29
CA GLY A 338 5.10 -17.84 5.41
C GLY A 338 4.35 -18.99 6.07
N GLU A 339 4.11 -20.10 5.34
CA GLU A 339 3.58 -21.34 5.92
C GLU A 339 4.55 -22.02 6.91
N ARG A 340 5.86 -21.75 6.76
CA ARG A 340 6.95 -22.34 7.55
C ARG A 340 7.60 -21.35 8.50
N VAL A 341 6.90 -20.27 8.80
CA VAL A 341 7.44 -19.22 9.68
C VAL A 341 7.87 -19.81 11.01
N SER A 342 9.19 -19.87 11.22
CA SER A 342 9.84 -20.30 12.43
C SER A 342 11.07 -19.42 12.69
N GLY A 343 11.53 -19.42 13.91
CA GLY A 343 12.68 -18.60 14.32
C GLY A 343 12.30 -17.19 14.75
N TRP A 344 13.25 -16.55 15.40
CA TRP A 344 13.06 -15.28 16.11
C TRP A 344 12.59 -14.14 15.20
N LEU A 345 13.23 -13.95 14.06
CA LEU A 345 12.92 -12.85 13.13
C LEU A 345 11.56 -13.05 12.45
N ALA A 346 11.30 -14.24 11.93
CA ALA A 346 10.08 -14.52 11.18
C ALA A 346 8.82 -14.40 12.05
N VAL A 347 8.90 -14.79 13.32
CA VAL A 347 7.81 -14.58 14.30
C VAL A 347 7.55 -13.09 14.57
N ARG A 348 8.61 -12.27 14.64
CA ARG A 348 8.47 -10.82 14.83
C ARG A 348 7.93 -10.10 13.59
N VAL A 349 8.36 -10.49 12.39
CA VAL A 349 7.79 -10.01 11.12
C VAL A 349 6.30 -10.33 11.04
N SER A 350 5.90 -11.55 11.41
CA SER A 350 4.48 -11.92 11.48
C SER A 350 3.72 -11.11 12.53
N ALA A 351 4.36 -10.78 13.66
CA ALA A 351 3.76 -9.92 14.68
C ALA A 351 3.59 -8.48 14.15
N ALA A 352 4.60 -7.94 13.44
CA ALA A 352 4.48 -6.64 12.78
C ALA A 352 3.34 -6.62 11.75
N GLY A 353 3.16 -7.70 10.98
CA GLY A 353 2.04 -7.83 10.03
C GLY A 353 0.67 -7.98 10.71
N ARG A 354 0.61 -8.50 11.95
CA ARG A 354 -0.61 -8.52 12.76
C ARG A 354 -1.01 -7.13 13.25
N ALA A 355 -0.04 -6.26 13.44
CA ALA A 355 -0.21 -4.87 13.81
C ALA A 355 0.08 -3.93 12.61
N ALA A 356 -0.19 -4.39 11.36
CA ALA A 356 0.19 -3.67 10.15
C ALA A 356 -0.44 -2.30 10.05
N PHE A 357 -1.68 -2.13 10.46
CA PHE A 357 -2.36 -0.84 10.47
C PHE A 357 -1.75 0.12 11.49
N THR A 358 -1.49 -0.37 12.70
CA THR A 358 -0.78 0.40 13.73
C THR A 358 0.64 0.74 13.29
N ASN A 359 1.36 -0.21 12.70
CA ASN A 359 2.72 0.03 12.21
C ASN A 359 2.74 1.03 11.05
N TYR A 360 1.78 0.98 10.13
CA TYR A 360 1.71 1.92 9.00
C TYR A 360 1.51 3.37 9.49
N LEU A 361 0.44 3.64 10.23
CA LEU A 361 0.16 4.98 10.76
C LEU A 361 1.19 5.42 11.81
N GLY A 362 1.59 4.50 12.70
CA GLY A 362 2.58 4.78 13.73
C GLY A 362 3.95 5.13 13.14
N THR A 363 4.32 4.50 12.03
CA THR A 363 5.56 4.84 11.32
C THR A 363 5.51 6.26 10.76
N SER A 364 4.40 6.67 10.15
CA SER A 364 4.25 8.05 9.66
C SER A 364 4.39 9.08 10.80
N VAL A 365 3.81 8.79 11.97
CA VAL A 365 4.01 9.63 13.17
C VAL A 365 5.47 9.64 13.62
N VAL A 366 6.16 8.48 13.62
CA VAL A 366 7.60 8.42 13.95
C VAL A 366 8.42 9.19 12.93
N MET A 367 8.12 9.11 11.63
CA MET A 367 8.81 9.89 10.60
C MET A 367 8.58 11.39 10.77
N MET A 368 7.36 11.80 11.13
CA MET A 368 7.06 13.18 11.48
C MET A 368 7.92 13.66 12.65
N LEU A 369 8.09 12.84 13.70
CA LEU A 369 8.98 13.15 14.84
C LEU A 369 10.46 13.19 14.43
N VAL A 370 10.90 12.44 13.46
CA VAL A 370 12.29 12.41 12.99
C VAL A 370 12.59 13.62 12.10
N PHE A 371 11.70 13.95 11.19
CA PHE A 371 12.00 14.89 10.11
C PHE A 371 11.52 16.32 10.36
N HIS A 372 10.39 16.54 11.06
CA HIS A 372 9.88 17.90 11.26
C HIS A 372 10.75 18.74 12.19
N GLY A 373 10.90 20.02 11.85
CA GLY A 373 11.75 20.97 12.58
C GLY A 373 11.34 21.21 14.03
N TRP A 374 10.06 21.01 14.38
CA TRP A 374 9.60 21.12 15.77
C TRP A 374 10.01 19.92 16.65
N ALA A 375 10.62 18.86 16.09
CA ALA A 375 11.10 17.69 16.82
C ALA A 375 12.54 17.34 16.41
N GLY A 376 12.75 16.33 15.54
CA GLY A 376 14.09 15.88 15.13
C GLY A 376 14.79 16.79 14.12
N GLY A 377 14.03 17.48 13.25
CA GLY A 377 14.54 18.48 12.32
C GLY A 377 15.47 17.93 11.22
N LEU A 378 15.34 16.65 10.86
CA LEU A 378 16.23 16.01 9.88
C LEU A 378 15.73 16.11 8.43
N PHE A 379 14.67 16.89 8.16
CA PHE A 379 14.16 17.08 6.81
C PHE A 379 15.19 17.80 5.93
N GLY A 380 15.51 17.23 4.79
CA GLY A 380 16.50 17.77 3.86
C GLY A 380 17.97 17.57 4.27
N GLU A 381 18.25 17.04 5.47
CA GLU A 381 19.60 16.93 6.02
C GLU A 381 20.30 15.60 5.69
N LEU A 382 19.53 14.56 5.41
CA LEU A 382 20.07 13.21 5.22
C LEU A 382 20.23 12.88 3.74
N THR A 383 21.38 12.31 3.38
CA THR A 383 21.57 11.66 2.07
C THR A 383 20.64 10.45 1.94
N ARG A 384 20.50 9.91 0.73
CA ARG A 384 19.74 8.67 0.51
C ARG A 384 20.20 7.52 1.42
N GLY A 385 21.50 7.39 1.63
CA GLY A 385 22.08 6.39 2.57
C GLY A 385 21.65 6.64 4.02
N GLY A 386 21.67 7.89 4.46
CA GLY A 386 21.20 8.29 5.81
C GLY A 386 19.73 7.99 6.03
N LEU A 387 18.87 8.23 5.02
CA LEU A 387 17.45 7.89 5.04
C LEU A 387 17.23 6.38 5.23
N TYR A 388 18.01 5.54 4.55
CA TYR A 388 17.94 4.08 4.78
C TYR A 388 18.44 3.65 6.16
N GLY A 389 19.33 4.40 6.78
CA GLY A 389 19.68 4.23 8.19
C GLY A 389 18.46 4.41 9.11
N VAL A 390 17.65 5.43 8.85
CA VAL A 390 16.37 5.65 9.55
C VAL A 390 15.38 4.50 9.31
N VAL A 391 15.31 3.98 8.09
CA VAL A 391 14.47 2.80 7.77
C VAL A 391 14.84 1.60 8.64
N VAL A 392 16.15 1.29 8.76
CA VAL A 392 16.64 0.15 9.56
C VAL A 392 16.27 0.32 11.03
N LEU A 393 16.42 1.53 11.58
CA LEU A 393 16.04 1.83 12.97
C LEU A 393 14.52 1.69 13.17
N ALA A 394 13.71 2.19 12.25
CA ALA A 394 12.26 2.05 12.31
C ALA A 394 11.80 0.59 12.16
N TRP A 395 12.45 -0.21 11.31
CA TRP A 395 12.22 -1.66 11.23
C TRP A 395 12.55 -2.35 12.55
N ALA A 396 13.68 -2.01 13.15
CA ALA A 396 14.05 -2.54 14.48
C ALA A 396 12.96 -2.21 15.51
N LEU A 397 12.48 -0.96 15.54
CA LEU A 397 11.40 -0.55 16.42
C LEU A 397 10.12 -1.37 16.16
N MET A 398 9.68 -1.52 14.90
CA MET A 398 8.50 -2.34 14.56
C MET A 398 8.63 -3.77 15.07
N LEU A 399 9.79 -4.40 14.87
CA LEU A 399 10.04 -5.79 15.26
C LEU A 399 10.16 -5.96 16.78
N LEU A 400 10.68 -4.96 17.47
CA LEU A 400 10.86 -5.01 18.91
C LEU A 400 9.57 -4.80 19.69
N TRP A 401 8.68 -3.88 19.26
CA TRP A 401 7.46 -3.59 20.02
C TRP A 401 6.28 -4.51 19.68
N SER A 402 6.12 -4.90 18.38
CA SER A 402 4.91 -5.58 17.92
C SER A 402 4.70 -6.93 18.61
N LYS A 403 5.76 -7.74 18.77
CA LYS A 403 5.65 -9.07 19.40
C LYS A 403 5.32 -8.97 20.90
N PRO A 404 6.06 -8.23 21.76
CA PRO A 404 5.73 -8.07 23.17
C PRO A 404 4.34 -7.47 23.43
N TRP A 405 3.90 -6.54 22.58
CA TRP A 405 2.54 -6.01 22.64
C TRP A 405 1.52 -7.11 22.41
N LEU A 406 1.65 -7.87 21.32
CA LEU A 406 0.70 -8.91 20.94
C LEU A 406 0.75 -10.16 21.85
N ASP A 407 1.75 -10.31 22.68
CA ASP A 407 1.77 -11.33 23.74
C ASP A 407 0.82 -10.97 24.89
N ARG A 408 0.66 -9.67 25.18
CA ARG A 408 -0.20 -9.15 26.26
C ARG A 408 -1.59 -8.76 25.75
N TYR A 409 -1.71 -8.34 24.50
CA TYR A 409 -2.93 -7.81 23.91
C TYR A 409 -3.34 -8.62 22.68
N ARG A 410 -4.66 -8.66 22.41
CA ARG A 410 -5.24 -9.45 21.31
C ARG A 410 -5.00 -8.82 19.94
N TYR A 411 -4.90 -7.49 19.87
CA TYR A 411 -4.84 -6.67 18.67
C TYR A 411 -3.79 -5.58 18.84
N GLY A 412 -3.28 -5.03 17.73
CA GLY A 412 -2.60 -3.75 17.75
C GLY A 412 -3.58 -2.64 18.16
N PRO A 413 -3.10 -1.49 18.65
CA PRO A 413 -3.96 -0.40 19.13
C PRO A 413 -4.97 0.08 18.08
N LEU A 414 -4.51 0.38 16.87
CA LEU A 414 -5.38 0.88 15.80
C LEU A 414 -6.24 -0.22 15.18
N GLU A 415 -5.76 -1.47 15.10
CA GLU A 415 -6.59 -2.62 14.73
C GLU A 415 -7.75 -2.82 15.69
N TRP A 416 -7.51 -2.62 16.98
CA TRP A 416 -8.55 -2.68 18.00
C TRP A 416 -9.58 -1.56 17.83
N LEU A 417 -9.11 -0.31 17.67
CA LEU A 417 -9.98 0.84 17.46
C LEU A 417 -10.84 0.66 16.21
N TRP A 418 -10.22 0.34 15.07
CA TRP A 418 -10.91 0.09 13.81
C TRP A 418 -11.97 -1.02 13.93
N ARG A 419 -11.65 -2.07 14.68
CA ARG A 419 -12.60 -3.15 14.98
C ARG A 419 -13.77 -2.65 15.82
N CYS A 420 -13.53 -1.92 16.90
CA CYS A 420 -14.60 -1.36 17.73
C CYS A 420 -15.55 -0.48 16.92
N LEU A 421 -15.00 0.40 16.08
CA LEU A 421 -15.76 1.28 15.19
C LEU A 421 -16.55 0.47 14.14
N THR A 422 -15.94 -0.54 13.52
CA THR A 422 -16.59 -1.41 12.54
C THR A 422 -17.83 -2.10 13.13
N TYR A 423 -17.71 -2.66 14.33
CA TYR A 423 -18.81 -3.41 14.96
C TYR A 423 -19.74 -2.55 15.83
N GLY A 424 -19.39 -1.27 16.07
CA GLY A 424 -20.16 -0.39 16.95
C GLY A 424 -20.17 -0.83 18.42
N ARG A 425 -19.16 -1.57 18.87
CA ARG A 425 -19.04 -2.06 20.25
C ARG A 425 -17.59 -2.18 20.69
N ARG A 426 -17.35 -2.00 21.99
CA ARG A 426 -16.02 -2.17 22.57
C ARG A 426 -15.69 -3.66 22.75
N PHE A 427 -14.53 -4.08 22.22
CA PHE A 427 -13.98 -5.41 22.42
C PHE A 427 -12.92 -5.40 23.52
N PRO A 428 -12.73 -6.50 24.28
CA PRO A 428 -11.63 -6.60 25.22
C PRO A 428 -10.29 -6.56 24.48
N LEU A 429 -9.42 -5.64 24.90
CA LEU A 429 -8.09 -5.46 24.31
C LEU A 429 -7.09 -6.45 24.91
N ARG A 430 -7.12 -6.67 26.25
CA ARG A 430 -6.25 -7.63 26.94
C ARG A 430 -6.64 -9.07 26.62
N ARG A 431 -5.65 -9.95 26.65
CA ARG A 431 -5.84 -11.41 26.56
C ARG A 431 -6.40 -11.98 27.84
#